data_3871f30187e76dd8a5a380ae60434065
#
_entry.id   3871f30187e76dd8a5a380ae60434065
#
_cell.length_a   1.000
_cell.length_b   1.000
_cell.length_c   1.000
_cell.angle_alpha   90.00
_cell.angle_beta   90.00
_cell.angle_gamma   90.00
#
_symmetry.space_group_name_H-M   'P 1'
#
loop_
_entity.id
_entity.type
_entity.pdbx_description
1 polymer ?
#
loop_
_entity_poly.entity_id
_entity_poly.type
_entity_poly.pdbx_seq_one_letter_code
_entity_poly.pdbx_strand_id
1 'polypeptide(L)'
;HIKKINFENKIAKEVEFWEGDEIKKVQANREIILSSGAIGSPQILQVSGIGNPEKLKNLGINTVQNLNGVGENLHDHLMLRPIYKIQGLKSLNKKINSLFGNLMIGLEYVFNRSGPMTMGASQLCMFAKSDASLELPDLQWHVQPMSMDALGATKNHDFHAFTPTVSNIRPTSRGHVSIVDKDSRTYAKIKQNYLSTDHDRMVAARGLKLTRKIVLESETFKKYLPEEYRPGVSINDDEELVKEASNHAQTIFHPVGTCKMGQDDMAVVDEQLKVKGIKNLRVIDASIMPNITSGNTNAPTIMIAEKGADMILSS
;
A
#
# COMPACT_ATOMS: atom_id res chain seq x y z
N HIS A 1 -9.22 19.83 5.81
CA HIS A 1 -7.96 19.52 5.09
C HIS A 1 -6.81 20.34 5.66
N ILE A 2 -5.68 19.70 6.02
CA ILE A 2 -4.53 20.42 6.58
C ILE A 2 -3.86 21.26 5.48
N LYS A 3 -3.63 22.55 5.78
CA LYS A 3 -2.92 23.46 4.89
C LYS A 3 -1.42 23.40 5.14
N LYS A 4 -0.99 23.62 6.39
CA LYS A 4 0.42 23.53 6.83
C LYS A 4 0.54 23.58 8.35
N ILE A 5 1.73 23.28 8.84
CA ILE A 5 2.14 23.51 10.23
C ILE A 5 2.95 24.80 10.28
N ASN A 6 2.71 25.64 11.29
CA ASN A 6 3.46 26.86 11.56
C ASN A 6 4.46 26.62 12.70
N PHE A 7 5.65 27.20 12.54
CA PHE A 7 6.79 27.02 13.44
C PHE A 7 7.28 28.36 13.98
N GLU A 8 7.72 28.35 15.22
CA GLU A 8 8.50 29.44 15.85
C GLU A 8 9.82 28.86 16.35
N ASN A 9 10.94 29.31 15.80
CA ASN A 9 12.29 28.84 16.21
C ASN A 9 12.40 27.29 16.16
N LYS A 10 11.87 26.66 15.10
CA LYS A 10 11.80 25.19 14.94
C LYS A 10 10.97 24.47 16.00
N ILE A 11 10.03 25.14 16.61
CA ILE A 11 9.02 24.56 17.51
C ILE A 11 7.68 24.57 16.77
N ALA A 12 7.05 23.44 16.61
CA ALA A 12 5.70 23.34 16.05
C ALA A 12 4.69 23.94 17.03
N LYS A 13 3.87 24.89 16.57
CA LYS A 13 2.97 25.67 17.43
C LYS A 13 1.51 25.56 16.99
N GLU A 14 1.25 25.62 15.70
CA GLU A 14 -0.08 25.85 15.18
C GLU A 14 -0.28 25.04 13.88
N VAL A 15 -1.49 24.59 13.66
CA VAL A 15 -1.92 23.96 12.39
C VAL A 15 -2.90 24.90 11.71
N GLU A 16 -2.62 25.25 10.45
CA GLU A 16 -3.58 25.85 9.54
C GLU A 16 -4.32 24.76 8.77
N PHE A 17 -5.62 24.88 8.65
CA PHE A 17 -6.44 23.94 7.90
C PHE A 17 -7.60 24.61 7.16
N TRP A 18 -8.05 23.95 6.10
CA TRP A 18 -9.20 24.37 5.33
C TRP A 18 -10.48 23.78 5.94
N GLU A 19 -11.47 24.63 6.19
CA GLU A 19 -12.86 24.24 6.45
C GLU A 19 -13.75 24.89 5.38
N GLY A 20 -14.14 24.08 4.38
CA GLY A 20 -14.61 24.65 3.12
C GLY A 20 -13.52 25.49 2.44
N ASP A 21 -13.81 26.74 2.14
CA ASP A 21 -12.86 27.69 1.54
C ASP A 21 -12.18 28.61 2.59
N GLU A 22 -12.56 28.48 3.85
CA GLU A 22 -11.98 29.26 4.95
C GLU A 22 -10.73 28.60 5.52
N ILE A 23 -9.74 29.43 5.88
CA ILE A 23 -8.54 29.00 6.59
C ILE A 23 -8.77 29.21 8.08
N LYS A 24 -8.71 28.12 8.84
CA LYS A 24 -8.75 28.14 10.29
C LYS A 24 -7.41 27.75 10.89
N LYS A 25 -7.21 28.10 12.14
CA LYS A 25 -5.98 27.85 12.89
C LYS A 25 -6.30 27.23 14.24
N VAL A 26 -5.46 26.30 14.66
CA VAL A 26 -5.52 25.70 15.99
C VAL A 26 -4.12 25.61 16.56
N GLN A 27 -3.95 26.07 17.81
CA GLN A 27 -2.69 25.97 18.51
C GLN A 27 -2.60 24.67 19.30
N ALA A 28 -1.40 24.10 19.36
CA ALA A 28 -1.10 22.94 20.17
C ALA A 28 -0.47 23.37 21.51
N ASN A 29 -1.03 22.91 22.62
CA ASN A 29 -0.50 23.20 23.94
C ASN A 29 0.76 22.39 24.27
N ARG A 30 0.91 21.21 23.76
CA ARG A 30 2.05 20.29 23.99
C ARG A 30 2.81 19.99 22.71
N GLU A 31 2.23 19.21 21.84
CA GLU A 31 2.85 18.79 20.58
C GLU A 31 1.81 18.53 19.48
N ILE A 32 2.26 18.52 18.23
CA ILE A 32 1.48 18.14 17.04
C ILE A 32 1.88 16.74 16.64
N ILE A 33 0.89 15.89 16.33
CA ILE A 33 1.08 14.52 15.92
C ILE A 33 0.53 14.36 14.50
N LEU A 34 1.40 13.99 13.56
CA LEU A 34 1.00 13.62 12.22
C LEU A 34 0.69 12.12 12.15
N SER A 35 -0.53 11.80 11.72
CA SER A 35 -1.00 10.43 11.48
C SER A 35 -1.77 10.36 10.16
N SER A 36 -1.25 11.04 9.12
CA SER A 36 -1.90 11.18 7.81
C SER A 36 -1.48 10.11 6.80
N GLY A 37 -0.74 9.10 7.26
CA GLY A 37 -0.27 7.96 6.47
C GLY A 37 0.89 8.28 5.54
N ALA A 38 1.35 7.25 4.82
CA ALA A 38 2.56 7.32 3.99
C ALA A 38 2.50 8.33 2.84
N ILE A 39 1.34 8.85 2.49
CA ILE A 39 1.17 9.88 1.46
C ILE A 39 0.94 11.25 2.09
N GLY A 40 0.04 11.35 3.07
CA GLY A 40 -0.35 12.63 3.65
C GLY A 40 0.71 13.22 4.59
N SER A 41 1.35 12.43 5.42
CA SER A 41 2.36 12.92 6.38
C SER A 41 3.56 13.57 5.70
N PRO A 42 4.22 12.97 4.69
CA PRO A 42 5.30 13.65 3.97
C PRO A 42 4.80 14.87 3.17
N GLN A 43 3.58 14.85 2.63
CA GLN A 43 3.00 16.01 1.96
C GLN A 43 2.87 17.20 2.92
N ILE A 44 2.31 16.98 4.11
CA ILE A 44 2.15 18.02 5.14
C ILE A 44 3.51 18.56 5.59
N LEU A 45 4.51 17.70 5.80
CA LEU A 45 5.86 18.13 6.15
C LEU A 45 6.46 19.02 5.05
N GLN A 46 6.37 18.60 3.76
CA GLN A 46 6.92 19.36 2.64
C GLN A 46 6.24 20.72 2.47
N VAL A 47 4.91 20.83 2.47
CA VAL A 47 4.21 22.12 2.36
C VAL A 47 4.47 23.02 3.57
N SER A 48 4.92 22.47 4.70
CA SER A 48 5.28 23.19 5.92
C SER A 48 6.77 23.59 5.98
N GLY A 49 7.53 23.32 4.90
CA GLY A 49 8.95 23.70 4.82
C GLY A 49 9.93 22.68 5.41
N ILE A 50 9.49 21.43 5.63
CA ILE A 50 10.37 20.35 6.11
C ILE A 50 10.61 19.37 4.96
N GLY A 51 11.84 19.25 4.47
CA GLY A 51 12.19 18.41 3.34
C GLY A 51 13.48 18.81 2.67
N ASN A 52 13.65 18.40 1.40
CA ASN A 52 14.81 18.78 0.60
C ASN A 52 14.76 20.28 0.21
N PRO A 53 15.77 21.10 0.58
CA PRO A 53 15.75 22.54 0.39
C PRO A 53 15.60 22.98 -1.08
N GLU A 54 16.23 22.28 -2.00
CA GLU A 54 16.16 22.63 -3.44
C GLU A 54 14.75 22.38 -4.00
N LYS A 55 14.15 21.22 -3.67
CA LYS A 55 12.78 20.90 -4.06
C LYS A 55 11.79 21.92 -3.51
N LEU A 56 11.93 22.32 -2.23
CA LEU A 56 11.07 23.29 -1.59
C LEU A 56 11.23 24.69 -2.19
N LYS A 57 12.46 25.13 -2.41
CA LYS A 57 12.77 26.41 -3.03
C LYS A 57 12.16 26.56 -4.43
N ASN A 58 12.20 25.49 -5.23
CA ASN A 58 11.61 25.50 -6.59
C ASN A 58 10.09 25.70 -6.58
N LEU A 59 9.43 25.41 -5.47
CA LEU A 59 7.99 25.65 -5.26
C LEU A 59 7.70 26.94 -4.46
N GLY A 60 8.74 27.76 -4.17
CA GLY A 60 8.59 29.00 -3.41
C GLY A 60 8.28 28.77 -1.93
N ILE A 61 8.71 27.64 -1.37
CA ILE A 61 8.55 27.30 0.04
C ILE A 61 9.86 27.52 0.78
N ASN A 62 9.83 28.33 1.85
CA ASN A 62 10.98 28.54 2.70
C ASN A 62 11.29 27.30 3.53
N THR A 63 12.55 26.87 3.54
CA THR A 63 12.99 25.71 4.31
C THR A 63 13.05 26.05 5.79
N VAL A 64 12.27 25.36 6.59
CA VAL A 64 12.31 25.40 8.08
C VAL A 64 13.35 24.41 8.58
N GLN A 65 13.34 23.20 8.03
CA GLN A 65 14.28 22.14 8.38
C GLN A 65 14.66 21.33 7.16
N ASN A 66 15.97 21.18 6.94
CA ASN A 66 16.49 20.28 5.93
C ASN A 66 16.39 18.82 6.43
N LEU A 67 15.52 18.03 5.80
CA LEU A 67 15.38 16.59 6.00
C LEU A 67 15.12 15.94 4.62
N ASN A 68 16.22 15.54 3.95
CA ASN A 68 16.16 15.00 2.60
C ASN A 68 15.31 13.73 2.48
N GLY A 69 15.13 12.98 3.56
CA GLY A 69 14.35 11.75 3.57
C GLY A 69 12.83 11.94 3.52
N VAL A 70 12.33 13.17 3.73
CA VAL A 70 10.87 13.42 3.68
C VAL A 70 10.32 13.14 2.28
N GLY A 71 9.43 12.18 2.20
CA GLY A 71 8.82 11.71 0.96
C GLY A 71 9.63 10.66 0.20
N GLU A 72 10.87 10.37 0.59
CA GLU A 72 11.71 9.32 0.00
C GLU A 72 11.42 7.95 0.63
N ASN A 73 12.05 6.88 0.10
CA ASN A 73 11.93 5.52 0.62
C ASN A 73 10.51 4.94 0.56
N LEU A 74 9.63 5.47 -0.30
CA LEU A 74 8.30 4.88 -0.50
C LEU A 74 8.44 3.46 -1.01
N HIS A 75 7.77 2.53 -0.37
CA HIS A 75 7.60 1.17 -0.87
C HIS A 75 6.24 0.60 -0.46
N ASP A 76 5.83 -0.44 -1.20
CA ASP A 76 4.51 -1.02 -1.12
C ASP A 76 4.56 -2.44 -1.68
N HIS A 77 3.58 -3.25 -1.39
CA HIS A 77 3.43 -4.56 -2.01
C HIS A 77 2.70 -4.43 -3.35
N LEU A 78 3.39 -4.79 -4.43
CA LEU A 78 2.79 -4.89 -5.76
C LEU A 78 2.04 -6.21 -5.87
N MET A 79 0.76 -6.14 -6.20
CA MET A 79 -0.10 -7.28 -6.41
C MET A 79 -0.14 -7.65 -7.90
N LEU A 80 0.52 -8.74 -8.28
CA LEU A 80 0.36 -9.37 -9.58
C LEU A 80 -0.92 -10.20 -9.58
N ARG A 81 -1.70 -10.15 -10.66
CA ARG A 81 -3.08 -10.66 -10.68
C ARG A 81 -3.31 -11.71 -11.78
N PRO A 82 -2.71 -12.90 -11.67
CA PRO A 82 -3.05 -13.99 -12.58
C PRO A 82 -4.51 -14.40 -12.38
N ILE A 83 -5.17 -14.76 -13.47
CA ILE A 83 -6.58 -15.16 -13.50
C ILE A 83 -6.69 -16.55 -14.12
N TYR A 84 -7.41 -17.43 -13.41
CA TYR A 84 -7.65 -18.80 -13.87
C TYR A 84 -9.15 -19.05 -14.04
N LYS A 85 -9.56 -19.40 -15.26
CA LYS A 85 -10.91 -19.92 -15.51
C LYS A 85 -11.02 -21.32 -14.90
N ILE A 86 -12.22 -21.70 -14.47
CA ILE A 86 -12.50 -23.00 -13.86
C ILE A 86 -13.83 -23.54 -14.36
N GLN A 87 -13.96 -24.87 -14.35
CA GLN A 87 -15.18 -25.58 -14.67
C GLN A 87 -15.65 -26.40 -13.45
N GLY A 88 -16.93 -26.70 -13.38
CA GLY A 88 -17.50 -27.51 -12.28
C GLY A 88 -17.66 -26.81 -10.94
N LEU A 89 -17.14 -25.57 -10.78
CA LEU A 89 -17.34 -24.71 -9.62
C LEU A 89 -17.96 -23.38 -10.02
N LYS A 90 -18.75 -22.82 -9.11
CA LYS A 90 -19.35 -21.48 -9.28
C LYS A 90 -18.51 -20.45 -8.55
N SER A 91 -17.88 -19.55 -9.31
CA SER A 91 -17.28 -18.33 -8.73
C SER A 91 -18.35 -17.27 -8.46
N LEU A 92 -18.00 -16.24 -7.76
CA LEU A 92 -18.91 -15.12 -7.46
C LEU A 92 -19.24 -14.26 -8.70
N ASN A 93 -18.49 -14.37 -9.82
CA ASN A 93 -18.62 -13.53 -11.00
C ASN A 93 -20.08 -13.40 -11.47
N LYS A 94 -20.73 -14.51 -11.81
CA LYS A 94 -22.09 -14.50 -12.33
C LYS A 94 -23.12 -14.02 -11.29
N LYS A 95 -22.90 -14.37 -10.01
CA LYS A 95 -23.82 -13.96 -8.92
C LYS A 95 -23.78 -12.45 -8.73
N ILE A 96 -22.58 -11.84 -8.72
CA ILE A 96 -22.39 -10.40 -8.56
C ILE A 96 -22.83 -9.61 -9.80
N ASN A 97 -22.66 -10.14 -11.01
CA ASN A 97 -23.08 -9.49 -12.25
C ASN A 97 -24.62 -9.52 -12.46
N SER A 98 -25.36 -10.27 -11.66
CA SER A 98 -26.82 -10.42 -11.77
C SER A 98 -27.53 -9.54 -10.73
N LEU A 99 -28.54 -8.77 -11.16
CA LEU A 99 -29.40 -8.00 -10.24
C LEU A 99 -30.08 -8.90 -9.21
N PHE A 100 -30.58 -10.06 -9.64
CA PHE A 100 -31.19 -11.04 -8.72
C PHE A 100 -30.14 -11.63 -7.76
N GLY A 101 -28.94 -11.91 -8.27
CA GLY A 101 -27.83 -12.38 -7.45
C GLY A 101 -27.42 -11.38 -6.37
N ASN A 102 -27.34 -10.10 -6.71
CA ASN A 102 -27.05 -9.03 -5.75
C ASN A 102 -28.15 -8.88 -4.71
N LEU A 103 -29.43 -8.94 -5.13
CA LEU A 103 -30.55 -8.93 -4.20
C LEU A 103 -30.46 -10.10 -3.19
N MET A 104 -30.21 -11.32 -3.68
CA MET A 104 -30.06 -12.50 -2.80
C MET A 104 -28.87 -12.40 -1.86
N ILE A 105 -27.71 -11.86 -2.30
CA ILE A 105 -26.56 -11.58 -1.44
C ILE A 105 -26.95 -10.58 -0.33
N GLY A 106 -27.66 -9.51 -0.72
CA GLY A 106 -28.15 -8.51 0.25
C GLY A 106 -29.11 -9.08 1.27
N LEU A 107 -30.10 -9.87 0.83
CA LEU A 107 -31.08 -10.52 1.72
C LEU A 107 -30.38 -11.53 2.67
N GLU A 108 -29.46 -12.34 2.17
CA GLU A 108 -28.64 -13.27 2.98
C GLU A 108 -27.90 -12.52 4.10
N TYR A 109 -27.30 -11.37 3.77
CA TYR A 109 -26.62 -10.56 4.77
C TYR A 109 -27.57 -9.93 5.79
N VAL A 110 -28.69 -9.35 5.33
CA VAL A 110 -29.66 -8.69 6.24
C VAL A 110 -30.28 -9.66 7.22
N PHE A 111 -30.72 -10.83 6.74
CA PHE A 111 -31.46 -11.81 7.58
C PHE A 111 -30.54 -12.77 8.34
N ASN A 112 -29.47 -13.23 7.71
CA ASN A 112 -28.65 -14.31 8.28
C ASN A 112 -27.26 -13.82 8.74
N ARG A 113 -26.86 -12.59 8.43
CA ARG A 113 -25.51 -12.08 8.69
C ARG A 113 -24.42 -13.01 8.14
N SER A 114 -24.64 -13.61 6.97
CA SER A 114 -23.78 -14.57 6.30
C SER A 114 -23.57 -14.21 4.81
N GLY A 115 -22.80 -15.03 4.11
CA GLY A 115 -22.57 -14.89 2.69
C GLY A 115 -21.46 -13.90 2.31
N PRO A 116 -21.34 -13.56 1.00
CA PRO A 116 -20.21 -12.78 0.49
C PRO A 116 -20.01 -11.41 1.14
N MET A 117 -21.05 -10.78 1.68
CA MET A 117 -20.93 -9.46 2.33
C MET A 117 -20.31 -9.53 3.74
N THR A 118 -20.11 -10.70 4.30
CA THR A 118 -19.45 -10.86 5.61
C THR A 118 -17.93 -11.04 5.50
N MET A 119 -17.40 -11.16 4.29
CA MET A 119 -16.00 -11.50 4.04
C MET A 119 -15.33 -10.42 3.21
N GLY A 120 -14.03 -10.25 3.42
CA GLY A 120 -13.19 -9.47 2.49
C GLY A 120 -13.15 -10.12 1.10
N ALA A 121 -12.77 -9.33 0.10
CA ALA A 121 -12.66 -9.81 -1.28
C ALA A 121 -11.70 -11.01 -1.42
N SER A 122 -10.66 -11.07 -0.60
CA SER A 122 -9.68 -12.16 -0.55
C SER A 122 -9.96 -13.05 0.66
N GLN A 123 -10.37 -14.29 0.40
CA GLN A 123 -10.81 -15.22 1.43
C GLN A 123 -9.72 -16.16 1.93
N LEU A 124 -8.66 -16.34 1.14
CA LEU A 124 -7.51 -17.18 1.49
C LEU A 124 -6.24 -16.36 1.38
N CYS A 125 -5.35 -16.59 2.33
CA CYS A 125 -4.00 -16.06 2.34
C CYS A 125 -3.00 -17.21 2.44
N MET A 126 -1.94 -17.17 1.64
CA MET A 126 -0.86 -18.15 1.66
C MET A 126 0.48 -17.43 1.67
N PHE A 127 1.45 -17.97 2.38
CA PHE A 127 2.84 -17.52 2.37
C PHE A 127 3.73 -18.64 1.88
N ALA A 128 4.71 -18.32 1.03
CA ALA A 128 5.72 -19.28 0.60
C ALA A 128 7.04 -18.57 0.27
N LYS A 129 8.07 -19.37 0.10
CA LYS A 129 9.39 -18.92 -0.34
C LYS A 129 9.44 -18.94 -1.86
N SER A 130 9.95 -17.87 -2.48
CA SER A 130 10.23 -17.85 -3.92
C SER A 130 11.40 -18.75 -4.30
N ASP A 131 12.27 -19.05 -3.32
CA ASP A 131 13.43 -19.93 -3.45
C ASP A 131 13.59 -20.76 -2.18
N ALA A 132 13.92 -22.04 -2.33
CA ALA A 132 14.07 -22.97 -1.20
C ALA A 132 15.21 -22.59 -0.24
N SER A 133 16.21 -21.84 -0.70
CA SER A 133 17.34 -21.37 0.11
C SER A 133 16.99 -20.26 1.09
N LEU A 134 15.86 -19.57 0.90
CA LEU A 134 15.44 -18.50 1.81
C LEU A 134 15.08 -19.08 3.19
N GLU A 135 15.41 -18.36 4.24
CA GLU A 135 15.03 -18.72 5.60
C GLU A 135 13.54 -18.50 5.85
N LEU A 136 13.01 -17.37 5.39
CA LEU A 136 11.62 -16.95 5.62
C LEU A 136 10.88 -16.74 4.29
N PRO A 137 9.54 -16.88 4.27
CA PRO A 137 8.72 -16.55 3.12
C PRO A 137 8.92 -15.11 2.65
N ASP A 138 8.91 -14.92 1.34
CA ASP A 138 9.00 -13.64 0.66
C ASP A 138 7.84 -13.39 -0.31
N LEU A 139 6.97 -14.40 -0.48
CA LEU A 139 5.75 -14.32 -1.29
C LEU A 139 4.51 -14.45 -0.42
N GLN A 140 3.49 -13.67 -0.75
CA GLN A 140 2.14 -13.75 -0.17
C GLN A 140 1.11 -13.81 -1.28
N TRP A 141 0.12 -14.71 -1.15
CA TRP A 141 -1.06 -14.76 -2.01
C TRP A 141 -2.28 -14.27 -1.27
N HIS A 142 -3.14 -13.59 -2.03
CA HIS A 142 -4.51 -13.28 -1.65
C HIS A 142 -5.43 -13.87 -2.71
N VAL A 143 -6.23 -14.87 -2.36
CA VAL A 143 -7.08 -15.59 -3.31
C VAL A 143 -8.49 -15.01 -3.28
N GLN A 144 -8.94 -14.52 -4.42
CA GLN A 144 -10.28 -13.96 -4.63
C GLN A 144 -11.13 -14.96 -5.43
N PRO A 145 -12.32 -15.38 -4.95
CA PRO A 145 -13.22 -16.30 -5.67
C PRO A 145 -14.00 -15.59 -6.79
N MET A 146 -13.38 -14.59 -7.39
CA MET A 146 -13.89 -13.80 -8.50
C MET A 146 -12.76 -13.29 -9.38
N SER A 147 -13.10 -12.73 -10.53
CA SER A 147 -12.15 -12.11 -11.44
C SER A 147 -12.75 -10.91 -12.16
N MET A 148 -11.90 -9.89 -12.38
CA MET A 148 -12.23 -8.65 -13.07
C MET A 148 -10.97 -8.07 -13.74
N ASP A 149 -11.14 -7.19 -14.72
CA ASP A 149 -10.02 -6.60 -15.44
C ASP A 149 -9.10 -5.77 -14.53
N ALA A 150 -9.67 -4.98 -13.63
CA ALA A 150 -8.95 -4.19 -12.63
C ALA A 150 -9.73 -4.15 -11.32
N LEU A 151 -9.06 -3.93 -10.18
CA LEU A 151 -9.75 -3.66 -8.92
C LEU A 151 -10.60 -2.39 -9.04
N GLY A 152 -11.89 -2.51 -8.61
CA GLY A 152 -12.85 -1.43 -8.75
C GLY A 152 -13.53 -1.37 -10.12
N ALA A 153 -13.28 -2.34 -11.00
CA ALA A 153 -14.09 -2.47 -12.22
C ALA A 153 -15.57 -2.67 -11.87
N THR A 154 -16.45 -2.09 -12.67
CA THR A 154 -17.90 -2.12 -12.42
C THR A 154 -18.54 -3.50 -12.69
N LYS A 155 -17.83 -4.37 -13.40
CA LYS A 155 -18.28 -5.73 -13.73
C LYS A 155 -17.17 -6.76 -13.55
N ASN A 156 -17.53 -7.92 -13.06
CA ASN A 156 -16.69 -9.11 -13.11
C ASN A 156 -16.76 -9.74 -14.51
N HIS A 157 -15.82 -10.63 -14.82
CA HIS A 157 -15.90 -11.44 -16.04
C HIS A 157 -17.20 -12.30 -16.05
N ASP A 158 -17.71 -12.60 -17.21
CA ASP A 158 -18.94 -13.39 -17.39
C ASP A 158 -18.74 -14.92 -17.32
N PHE A 159 -17.50 -15.36 -17.15
CA PHE A 159 -17.11 -16.75 -16.93
C PHE A 159 -16.74 -17.04 -15.47
N HIS A 160 -16.72 -18.31 -15.09
CA HIS A 160 -16.27 -18.72 -13.76
C HIS A 160 -14.74 -18.69 -13.69
N ALA A 161 -14.20 -17.96 -12.73
CA ALA A 161 -12.78 -17.82 -12.52
C ALA A 161 -12.47 -17.41 -11.07
N PHE A 162 -11.21 -17.52 -10.70
CA PHE A 162 -10.66 -16.97 -9.46
C PHE A 162 -9.33 -16.27 -9.72
N THR A 163 -8.92 -15.43 -8.81
CA THR A 163 -7.71 -14.61 -8.94
C THR A 163 -6.80 -14.85 -7.73
N PRO A 164 -5.79 -15.72 -7.83
CA PRO A 164 -4.78 -15.91 -6.81
C PRO A 164 -3.68 -14.86 -6.97
N THR A 165 -3.93 -13.65 -6.47
CA THR A 165 -2.96 -12.56 -6.55
C THR A 165 -1.71 -12.90 -5.76
N VAL A 166 -0.53 -12.59 -6.29
CA VAL A 166 0.76 -12.83 -5.64
C VAL A 166 1.56 -11.55 -5.51
N SER A 167 2.20 -11.36 -4.37
CA SER A 167 3.02 -10.18 -4.05
C SER A 167 4.36 -10.60 -3.48
N ASN A 168 5.44 -9.92 -3.89
CA ASN A 168 6.69 -9.90 -3.15
C ASN A 168 6.48 -9.08 -1.88
N ILE A 169 6.59 -9.70 -0.69
CA ILE A 169 6.41 -9.03 0.60
C ILE A 169 7.71 -8.46 1.19
N ARG A 170 8.81 -8.53 0.44
CA ARG A 170 10.11 -7.95 0.80
C ARG A 170 10.71 -7.18 -0.38
N PRO A 171 9.97 -6.19 -0.94
CA PRO A 171 10.44 -5.48 -2.11
C PRO A 171 11.67 -4.63 -1.82
N THR A 172 12.59 -4.60 -2.79
CA THR A 172 13.80 -3.76 -2.76
C THR A 172 13.65 -2.48 -3.57
N SER A 173 12.68 -2.40 -4.46
CA SER A 173 12.31 -1.17 -5.18
C SER A 173 11.89 -0.07 -4.23
N ARG A 174 12.32 1.16 -4.51
CA ARG A 174 11.97 2.35 -3.73
C ARG A 174 11.47 3.46 -4.63
N GLY A 175 10.44 4.14 -4.18
CA GLY A 175 9.85 5.28 -4.82
C GLY A 175 9.85 6.52 -3.91
N HIS A 176 9.01 7.48 -4.26
CA HIS A 176 8.90 8.71 -3.48
C HIS A 176 7.52 9.36 -3.61
N VAL A 177 7.22 10.24 -2.63
CA VAL A 177 6.08 11.15 -2.61
C VAL A 177 6.62 12.57 -2.61
N SER A 178 6.23 13.39 -3.58
CA SER A 178 6.67 14.78 -3.67
C SER A 178 5.51 15.72 -3.98
N ILE A 179 5.48 16.87 -3.31
CA ILE A 179 4.53 17.92 -3.64
C ILE A 179 4.89 18.51 -5.02
N VAL A 180 3.87 18.98 -5.72
CA VAL A 180 4.00 19.66 -7.04
C VAL A 180 3.56 21.11 -6.95
N ASP A 181 2.97 21.52 -5.84
CA ASP A 181 2.50 22.86 -5.53
C ASP A 181 2.61 23.12 -4.01
N LYS A 182 2.60 24.39 -3.64
CA LYS A 182 2.52 24.84 -2.24
C LYS A 182 1.11 24.74 -1.64
N ASP A 183 0.08 24.59 -2.47
CA ASP A 183 -1.29 24.32 -2.02
C ASP A 183 -1.45 22.84 -1.66
N SER A 184 -1.66 22.56 -0.38
CA SER A 184 -1.84 21.20 0.13
C SER A 184 -3.05 20.44 -0.45
N ARG A 185 -3.98 21.14 -1.09
CA ARG A 185 -5.13 20.52 -1.77
C ARG A 185 -4.77 19.92 -3.11
N THR A 186 -3.64 20.32 -3.68
CA THR A 186 -3.09 19.69 -4.87
C THR A 186 -2.50 18.33 -4.51
N TYR A 187 -2.92 17.28 -5.21
CA TYR A 187 -2.41 15.93 -4.97
C TYR A 187 -0.90 15.85 -5.19
N ALA A 188 -0.22 15.21 -4.25
CA ALA A 188 1.21 14.94 -4.37
C ALA A 188 1.47 13.97 -5.54
N LYS A 189 2.62 14.10 -6.17
CA LYS A 189 3.12 13.13 -7.14
C LYS A 189 3.62 11.90 -6.38
N ILE A 190 3.00 10.76 -6.65
CA ILE A 190 3.36 9.46 -6.07
C ILE A 190 4.08 8.66 -7.16
N LYS A 191 5.34 8.31 -6.93
CA LYS A 191 6.11 7.43 -7.80
C LYS A 191 6.48 6.19 -7.01
N GLN A 192 5.75 5.10 -7.22
CA GLN A 192 5.98 3.82 -6.53
C GLN A 192 7.27 3.13 -6.97
N ASN A 193 7.62 3.28 -8.26
CA ASN A 193 8.81 2.70 -8.85
C ASN A 193 8.91 1.17 -8.72
N TYR A 194 7.76 0.47 -8.81
CA TYR A 194 7.69 -0.98 -8.73
C TYR A 194 8.60 -1.68 -9.74
N LEU A 195 9.08 -2.86 -9.39
CA LEU A 195 9.89 -3.74 -10.26
C LEU A 195 11.15 -3.06 -10.83
N SER A 196 11.65 -2.02 -10.15
CA SER A 196 12.83 -1.28 -10.62
C SER A 196 14.14 -2.01 -10.37
N THR A 197 14.14 -3.04 -9.51
CA THR A 197 15.31 -3.87 -9.22
C THR A 197 15.18 -5.25 -9.85
N ASP A 198 16.33 -5.86 -10.19
CA ASP A 198 16.37 -7.23 -10.72
C ASP A 198 15.82 -8.24 -9.72
N HIS A 199 16.09 -8.01 -8.42
CA HIS A 199 15.55 -8.84 -7.35
C HIS A 199 14.03 -8.89 -7.37
N ASP A 200 13.36 -7.75 -7.46
CA ASP A 200 11.89 -7.70 -7.46
C ASP A 200 11.30 -8.35 -8.70
N ARG A 201 11.94 -8.19 -9.88
CA ARG A 201 11.52 -8.85 -11.12
C ARG A 201 11.67 -10.36 -11.02
N MET A 202 12.81 -10.84 -10.49
CA MET A 202 13.06 -12.26 -10.28
C MET A 202 12.03 -12.88 -9.32
N VAL A 203 11.76 -12.26 -8.19
CA VAL A 203 10.76 -12.74 -7.21
C VAL A 203 9.35 -12.74 -7.83
N ALA A 204 9.01 -11.71 -8.61
CA ALA A 204 7.74 -11.64 -9.33
C ALA A 204 7.57 -12.81 -10.31
N ALA A 205 8.59 -13.11 -11.14
CA ALA A 205 8.56 -14.25 -12.08
C ALA A 205 8.40 -15.58 -11.33
N ARG A 206 9.17 -15.80 -10.26
CA ARG A 206 9.08 -17.01 -9.43
C ARG A 206 7.71 -17.15 -8.78
N GLY A 207 7.12 -16.06 -8.28
CA GLY A 207 5.78 -16.04 -7.70
C GLY A 207 4.71 -16.44 -8.71
N LEU A 208 4.77 -15.92 -9.93
CA LEU A 208 3.85 -16.29 -11.02
C LEU A 208 4.01 -17.75 -11.44
N LYS A 209 5.25 -18.23 -11.61
CA LYS A 209 5.54 -19.64 -11.94
C LYS A 209 5.08 -20.60 -10.84
N LEU A 210 5.29 -20.22 -9.55
CA LEU A 210 4.80 -21.03 -8.44
C LEU A 210 3.26 -21.06 -8.41
N THR A 211 2.60 -19.95 -8.73
CA THR A 211 1.14 -19.90 -8.87
C THR A 211 0.65 -20.86 -9.97
N ARG A 212 1.30 -20.87 -11.15
CA ARG A 212 1.02 -21.82 -12.22
C ARG A 212 1.14 -23.27 -11.75
N LYS A 213 2.24 -23.59 -11.08
CA LYS A 213 2.48 -24.93 -10.55
C LYS A 213 1.37 -25.36 -9.59
N ILE A 214 0.98 -24.49 -8.66
CA ILE A 214 -0.09 -24.79 -7.69
C ILE A 214 -1.44 -25.01 -8.40
N VAL A 215 -1.79 -24.15 -9.35
CA VAL A 215 -3.12 -24.18 -9.98
C VAL A 215 -3.22 -25.21 -11.09
N LEU A 216 -2.21 -25.29 -11.98
CA LEU A 216 -2.31 -26.13 -13.18
C LEU A 216 -1.84 -27.57 -12.97
N GLU A 217 -0.92 -27.80 -12.00
CA GLU A 217 -0.29 -29.11 -11.82
C GLU A 217 -0.84 -29.91 -10.62
N SER A 218 -1.49 -29.24 -9.62
CA SER A 218 -1.98 -29.98 -8.45
C SER A 218 -3.22 -30.82 -8.76
N GLU A 219 -3.27 -32.02 -8.23
CA GLU A 219 -4.41 -32.92 -8.38
C GLU A 219 -5.73 -32.33 -7.85
N THR A 220 -5.63 -31.47 -6.84
CA THR A 220 -6.79 -30.79 -6.27
C THR A 220 -7.48 -29.86 -7.27
N PHE A 221 -6.72 -29.13 -8.08
CA PHE A 221 -7.26 -28.21 -9.06
C PHE A 221 -7.56 -28.84 -10.41
N LYS A 222 -6.82 -29.87 -10.83
CA LYS A 222 -7.00 -30.55 -12.14
C LYS A 222 -8.45 -30.96 -12.42
N LYS A 223 -9.19 -31.43 -11.42
CA LYS A 223 -10.61 -31.82 -11.57
C LYS A 223 -11.53 -30.67 -11.97
N TYR A 224 -11.08 -29.40 -11.81
CA TYR A 224 -11.81 -28.22 -12.20
C TYR A 224 -11.35 -27.64 -13.53
N LEU A 225 -10.49 -28.36 -14.27
CA LEU A 225 -9.95 -28.00 -15.57
C LEU A 225 -9.48 -26.53 -15.62
N PRO A 226 -8.54 -26.12 -14.77
CA PRO A 226 -8.11 -24.74 -14.73
C PRO A 226 -7.40 -24.33 -16.02
N GLU A 227 -7.77 -23.16 -16.56
CA GLU A 227 -7.15 -22.51 -17.72
C GLU A 227 -6.61 -21.15 -17.29
N GLU A 228 -5.32 -20.90 -17.48
CA GLU A 228 -4.76 -19.57 -17.21
C GLU A 228 -5.25 -18.58 -18.28
N TYR A 229 -6.08 -17.65 -17.86
CA TYR A 229 -6.61 -16.58 -18.70
C TYR A 229 -5.62 -15.41 -18.80
N ARG A 230 -4.92 -15.11 -17.71
CA ARG A 230 -3.88 -14.07 -17.61
C ARG A 230 -2.76 -14.52 -16.66
N PRO A 231 -1.50 -14.20 -16.98
CA PRO A 231 -0.98 -13.51 -18.16
C PRO A 231 -1.04 -14.37 -19.45
N GLY A 232 -1.15 -15.69 -19.35
CA GLY A 232 -1.25 -16.63 -20.47
C GLY A 232 -0.13 -17.67 -20.45
N VAL A 233 -0.49 -18.96 -20.56
CA VAL A 233 0.44 -20.11 -20.43
C VAL A 233 1.54 -20.17 -21.50
N SER A 234 1.36 -19.49 -22.63
CA SER A 234 2.37 -19.43 -23.70
C SER A 234 3.59 -18.60 -23.34
N ILE A 235 3.47 -17.70 -22.37
CA ILE A 235 4.56 -16.82 -21.92
C ILE A 235 5.40 -17.58 -20.89
N ASN A 236 6.61 -17.99 -21.24
CA ASN A 236 7.52 -18.77 -20.40
C ASN A 236 8.81 -18.01 -20.03
N ASP A 237 9.20 -17.02 -20.82
CA ASP A 237 10.30 -16.12 -20.48
C ASP A 237 9.96 -15.27 -19.29
N ASP A 238 10.91 -15.10 -18.36
CA ASP A 238 10.69 -14.43 -17.09
C ASP A 238 10.44 -12.93 -17.25
N GLU A 239 11.16 -12.26 -18.14
CA GLU A 239 11.01 -10.83 -18.39
C GLU A 239 9.68 -10.53 -19.08
N GLU A 240 9.34 -11.32 -20.09
CA GLU A 240 8.07 -11.21 -20.80
C GLU A 240 6.89 -11.49 -19.87
N LEU A 241 6.99 -12.52 -19.02
CA LEU A 241 5.98 -12.89 -18.04
C LEU A 241 5.71 -11.76 -17.03
N VAL A 242 6.78 -11.18 -16.47
CA VAL A 242 6.67 -10.07 -15.52
C VAL A 242 6.12 -8.83 -16.22
N LYS A 243 6.58 -8.53 -17.43
CA LYS A 243 6.09 -7.41 -18.23
C LYS A 243 4.60 -7.50 -18.50
N GLU A 244 4.12 -8.67 -18.96
CA GLU A 244 2.69 -8.87 -19.23
C GLU A 244 1.87 -8.82 -17.95
N ALA A 245 2.31 -9.48 -16.88
CA ALA A 245 1.63 -9.45 -15.58
C ALA A 245 1.58 -8.02 -14.99
N SER A 246 2.60 -7.20 -15.23
CA SER A 246 2.66 -5.82 -14.74
C SER A 246 1.61 -4.90 -15.36
N ASN A 247 1.13 -5.19 -16.58
CA ASN A 247 0.06 -4.44 -17.25
C ASN A 247 -1.26 -4.47 -16.46
N HIS A 248 -1.43 -5.47 -15.59
CA HIS A 248 -2.63 -5.69 -14.78
C HIS A 248 -2.32 -5.67 -13.27
N ALA A 249 -1.10 -5.30 -12.90
CA ALA A 249 -0.68 -5.20 -11.51
C ALA A 249 -1.22 -3.93 -10.84
N GLN A 250 -1.41 -4.01 -9.53
CA GLN A 250 -1.90 -2.89 -8.72
C GLN A 250 -1.27 -2.88 -7.34
N THR A 251 -1.31 -1.73 -6.68
CA THR A 251 -1.05 -1.64 -5.25
C THR A 251 -2.02 -2.52 -4.47
N ILE A 252 -1.56 -3.14 -3.39
CA ILE A 252 -2.46 -3.75 -2.38
C ILE A 252 -2.74 -2.79 -1.21
N PHE A 253 -2.45 -1.49 -1.41
CA PHE A 253 -2.71 -0.41 -0.47
C PHE A 253 -1.91 -0.52 0.83
N HIS A 254 -0.64 -0.92 0.74
CA HIS A 254 0.31 -1.01 1.84
C HIS A 254 1.47 0.01 1.78
N PRO A 255 1.27 1.28 1.31
CA PRO A 255 2.37 2.23 1.18
C PRO A 255 2.94 2.58 2.54
N VAL A 256 4.28 2.58 2.64
CA VAL A 256 5.03 2.88 3.87
C VAL A 256 6.35 3.62 3.58
N GLY A 257 7.01 4.07 4.62
CA GLY A 257 8.45 4.40 4.61
C GLY A 257 8.82 5.84 4.29
N THR A 258 7.88 6.70 3.94
CA THR A 258 8.11 8.08 3.45
C THR A 258 8.51 9.11 4.50
N CYS A 259 8.49 8.73 5.77
CA CYS A 259 9.03 9.50 6.91
C CYS A 259 9.82 8.54 7.80
N LYS A 260 10.70 7.72 7.21
CA LYS A 260 11.31 6.56 7.89
C LYS A 260 11.99 6.93 9.21
N MET A 261 11.82 6.06 10.19
CA MET A 261 12.54 6.09 11.45
C MET A 261 13.99 5.61 11.24
N GLY A 262 14.92 6.20 11.97
CA GLY A 262 16.31 5.76 11.96
C GLY A 262 17.29 6.80 12.46
N GLN A 263 18.58 6.46 12.37
CA GLN A 263 19.68 7.35 12.79
C GLN A 263 20.51 7.89 11.61
N ASP A 264 20.31 7.33 10.41
CA ASP A 264 21.00 7.75 9.20
C ASP A 264 20.51 9.13 8.69
N ASP A 265 21.22 9.70 7.71
CA ASP A 265 20.95 11.04 7.16
C ASP A 265 19.61 11.15 6.43
N MET A 266 19.03 10.02 6.03
CA MET A 266 17.72 9.94 5.39
C MET A 266 16.59 9.66 6.39
N ALA A 267 16.89 9.51 7.68
CA ALA A 267 15.86 9.32 8.69
C ALA A 267 15.12 10.63 8.97
N VAL A 268 13.80 10.58 8.99
CA VAL A 268 12.90 11.73 9.24
C VAL A 268 12.53 11.83 10.70
N VAL A 269 12.31 10.70 11.37
CA VAL A 269 12.02 10.64 12.80
C VAL A 269 13.06 9.80 13.53
N ASP A 270 13.23 10.09 14.82
CA ASP A 270 14.05 9.32 15.75
C ASP A 270 13.30 8.09 16.31
N GLU A 271 13.94 7.36 17.23
CA GLU A 271 13.37 6.19 17.91
C GLU A 271 12.18 6.51 18.83
N GLN A 272 11.97 7.78 19.14
CA GLN A 272 10.80 8.29 19.88
C GLN A 272 9.73 8.88 18.94
N LEU A 273 9.86 8.66 17.64
CA LEU A 273 8.96 9.15 16.59
C LEU A 273 8.91 10.68 16.46
N LYS A 274 9.87 11.41 17.05
CA LYS A 274 10.00 12.87 16.96
C LYS A 274 10.68 13.25 15.64
N VAL A 275 10.14 14.28 14.98
CA VAL A 275 10.75 14.81 13.73
C VAL A 275 12.11 15.43 14.04
N LYS A 276 13.15 14.95 13.36
CA LYS A 276 14.54 15.36 13.62
C LYS A 276 14.73 16.86 13.38
N GLY A 277 15.28 17.55 14.38
CA GLY A 277 15.55 18.99 14.33
C GLY A 277 14.34 19.90 14.53
N ILE A 278 13.16 19.35 14.80
CA ILE A 278 11.92 20.07 15.13
C ILE A 278 11.44 19.66 16.52
N LYS A 279 11.06 20.62 17.36
CA LYS A 279 10.44 20.35 18.64
C LYS A 279 8.92 20.29 18.53
N ASN A 280 8.29 19.51 19.40
CA ASN A 280 6.83 19.39 19.51
C ASN A 280 6.14 18.88 18.24
N LEU A 281 6.80 18.00 17.48
CA LEU A 281 6.24 17.38 16.29
C LEU A 281 6.64 15.89 16.22
N ARG A 282 5.67 15.02 16.08
CA ARG A 282 5.88 13.58 15.83
C ARG A 282 5.17 13.12 14.56
N VAL A 283 5.65 12.03 13.98
CA VAL A 283 4.93 11.27 12.96
C VAL A 283 4.67 9.87 13.52
N ILE A 284 3.39 9.49 13.58
CA ILE A 284 2.95 8.21 14.15
C ILE A 284 1.97 7.56 13.18
N ASP A 285 2.50 6.92 12.15
CA ASP A 285 1.75 6.17 11.13
C ASP A 285 2.69 5.26 10.33
N ALA A 286 2.18 4.63 9.28
CA ALA A 286 2.95 3.72 8.43
C ALA A 286 4.14 4.36 7.72
N SER A 287 4.19 5.69 7.59
CA SER A 287 5.32 6.38 6.93
C SER A 287 6.64 6.22 7.67
N ILE A 288 6.60 5.91 8.97
CA ILE A 288 7.83 5.74 9.78
C ILE A 288 8.56 4.43 9.56
N MET A 289 7.94 3.43 8.94
CA MET A 289 8.54 2.11 8.74
C MET A 289 9.81 2.22 7.89
N PRO A 290 11.00 1.81 8.37
CA PRO A 290 12.23 1.81 7.56
C PRO A 290 12.15 0.83 6.40
N ASN A 291 11.53 -0.33 6.65
CA ASN A 291 11.18 -1.35 5.68
C ASN A 291 9.73 -1.78 5.91
N ILE A 292 9.06 -2.17 4.81
CA ILE A 292 7.73 -2.74 4.89
C ILE A 292 7.76 -4.08 5.62
N THR A 293 6.74 -4.34 6.42
CA THR A 293 6.57 -5.61 7.13
C THR A 293 6.24 -6.74 6.15
N SER A 294 6.63 -7.98 6.48
CA SER A 294 6.42 -9.16 5.61
C SER A 294 4.98 -9.66 5.69
N GLY A 295 4.03 -8.83 5.29
CA GLY A 295 2.58 -9.08 5.31
C GLY A 295 1.77 -7.79 5.31
N ASN A 296 0.48 -7.88 5.62
CA ASN A 296 -0.42 -6.73 5.66
C ASN A 296 0.03 -5.69 6.69
N THR A 297 -0.05 -4.41 6.34
CA THR A 297 0.50 -3.30 7.14
C THR A 297 -0.42 -2.73 8.21
N ASN A 298 -1.70 -3.17 8.27
CA ASN A 298 -2.66 -2.62 9.22
C ASN A 298 -2.28 -2.92 10.68
N ALA A 299 -1.98 -4.18 11.03
CA ALA A 299 -1.62 -4.55 12.40
C ALA A 299 -0.31 -3.88 12.87
N PRO A 300 0.78 -3.84 12.07
CA PRO A 300 1.96 -3.07 12.44
C PRO A 300 1.69 -1.56 12.60
N THR A 301 0.78 -0.97 11.80
CA THR A 301 0.40 0.44 11.94
C THR A 301 -0.33 0.70 13.26
N ILE A 302 -1.24 -0.20 13.67
CA ILE A 302 -1.88 -0.14 14.99
C ILE A 302 -0.83 -0.24 16.10
N MET A 303 0.11 -1.18 15.99
CA MET A 303 1.21 -1.33 16.96
C MET A 303 2.05 -0.05 17.08
N ILE A 304 2.37 0.59 15.94
CA ILE A 304 3.08 1.88 15.92
C ILE A 304 2.26 2.95 16.67
N ALA A 305 0.95 3.00 16.45
CA ALA A 305 0.06 3.97 17.10
C ALA A 305 0.00 3.75 18.63
N GLU A 306 -0.19 2.52 19.08
CA GLU A 306 -0.20 2.15 20.51
C GLU A 306 1.14 2.51 21.19
N LYS A 307 2.27 2.11 20.54
CA LYS A 307 3.59 2.44 21.07
C LYS A 307 3.87 3.94 21.08
N GLY A 308 3.42 4.65 20.05
CA GLY A 308 3.51 6.12 19.98
C GLY A 308 2.70 6.79 21.08
N ALA A 309 1.51 6.29 21.39
CA ALA A 309 0.68 6.77 22.50
C ALA A 309 1.38 6.59 23.86
N ASP A 310 1.99 5.43 24.12
CA ASP A 310 2.78 5.18 25.33
C ASP A 310 3.94 6.17 25.46
N MET A 311 4.66 6.45 24.36
CA MET A 311 5.76 7.41 24.34
C MET A 311 5.31 8.84 24.66
N ILE A 312 4.10 9.24 24.23
CA ILE A 312 3.52 10.56 24.51
C ILE A 312 3.10 10.67 25.98
N LEU A 313 2.49 9.61 26.53
CA LEU A 313 2.02 9.60 27.92
C LEU A 313 3.17 9.56 28.93
N SER A 314 4.33 9.04 28.52
CA SER A 314 5.53 8.91 29.36
C SER A 314 6.50 10.07 29.21
N SER A 315 6.20 11.10 28.39
CA SER A 315 7.10 12.24 28.07
C SER A 315 6.75 13.54 28.81
#